data_c657181475c22c21311d8317c7535774
#
_entry.id   c657181475c22c21311d8317c7535774
#
_cell.length_a   1.000
_cell.length_b   1.000
_cell.length_c   1.000
_cell.angle_alpha   90.00
_cell.angle_beta   90.00
_cell.angle_gamma   90.00
#
_symmetry.space_group_name_H-M   'P 1'
#
loop_
_entity.id
_entity.type
_entity.pdbx_description
1 polymer ?
#
loop_
_entity_poly.entity_id
_entity_poly.type
_entity_poly.pdbx_seq_one_letter_code
_entity_poly.pdbx_strand_id
1 'polypeptide(L)'
;MKNNAKTYRLPEITTPENLACNWSCTVNFGSKVLLAGYYYSGRNANTYFGAVYEYTTADHTCEGEIRLTAVSEEMFEDNGHALAWGMAK
;
A
#
# COMPACT_ATOMS: atom_id res chain seq x y z
N MET A 1 -0.59 18.26 -10.97
CA MET A 1 -0.48 17.95 -10.69
C MET A 1 -0.40 17.28 -10.20
N LYS A 2 -0.52 17.08 -10.09
CA LYS A 2 -0.32 16.64 -9.58
C LYS A 2 -0.14 15.66 -9.20
N ASN A 3 -0.08 15.28 -9.02
CA ASN A 3 0.24 14.54 -8.61
C ASN A 3 0.19 13.49 -8.35
N ASN A 4 -0.05 13.21 -8.28
CA ASN A 4 -0.11 12.41 -7.96
C ASN A 4 -0.13 11.40 -8.15
N ALA A 5 -0.09 11.51 -8.49
CA ALA A 5 -0.04 10.43 -8.81
C ALA A 5 0.15 9.41 -8.45
N LYS A 6 0.47 9.87 -8.07
CA LYS A 6 0.85 9.30 -7.51
C LYS A 6 0.38 8.31 -6.93
N THR A 7 0.12 8.38 -6.23
CA THR A 7 -0.33 7.19 -5.64
C THR A 7 -0.55 6.12 -6.66
N TYR A 8 -0.13 6.40 -7.84
CA TYR A 8 -0.12 5.42 -8.87
C TYR A 8 -1.46 4.75 -9.01
N ARG A 9 -2.51 5.52 -8.80
CA ARG A 9 -3.82 4.97 -8.98
C ARG A 9 -4.07 3.80 -8.06
N LEU A 10 -3.60 3.90 -6.81
CA LEU A 10 -3.97 2.90 -5.84
C LEU A 10 -5.48 2.81 -5.80
N PRO A 11 -6.04 1.61 -5.91
CA PRO A 11 -7.48 1.48 -5.84
C PRO A 11 -7.98 1.81 -4.45
N GLU A 12 -9.11 2.49 -4.39
CA GLU A 12 -9.69 2.86 -3.12
C GLU A 12 -10.29 1.64 -2.43
N ILE A 13 -10.88 0.75 -3.21
CA ILE A 13 -11.47 -0.48 -2.70
C ILE A 13 -10.95 -1.62 -3.55
N THR A 14 -10.46 -2.66 -2.91
CA THR A 14 -9.87 -3.78 -3.63
C THR A 14 -9.82 -4.99 -2.71
N THR A 15 -9.01 -5.97 -3.06
CA THR A 15 -8.77 -7.14 -2.23
C THR A 15 -7.27 -7.31 -2.05
N PRO A 16 -6.84 -7.99 -0.96
CA PRO A 16 -5.41 -8.23 -0.79
C PRO A 16 -4.79 -8.99 -1.95
N GLU A 17 -5.55 -9.89 -2.56
CA GLU A 17 -5.04 -10.66 -3.68
C GLU A 17 -4.73 -9.75 -4.86
N ASN A 18 -5.64 -8.82 -5.16
CA ASN A 18 -5.40 -7.87 -6.24
C ASN A 18 -4.20 -6.98 -5.97
N LEU A 19 -4.06 -6.53 -4.74
CA LEU A 19 -2.90 -5.71 -4.39
C LEU A 19 -1.62 -6.49 -4.59
N ALA A 20 -1.59 -7.73 -4.14
CA ALA A 20 -0.38 -8.54 -4.25
C ALA A 20 -0.02 -8.80 -5.69
N CYS A 21 -1.00 -8.89 -6.57
CA CYS A 21 -0.72 -9.13 -7.99
C CYS A 21 -0.14 -7.91 -8.67
N ASN A 22 -0.44 -6.72 -8.19
CA ASN A 22 -0.11 -5.49 -8.91
C ASN A 22 0.95 -4.65 -8.24
N TRP A 23 1.30 -4.94 -6.99
CA TRP A 23 2.21 -4.10 -6.23
C TRP A 23 3.30 -4.93 -5.59
N SER A 24 4.32 -4.24 -5.14
CA SER A 24 5.58 -4.85 -4.80
C SER A 24 5.51 -5.81 -3.61
N CYS A 25 4.87 -5.37 -2.54
CA CYS A 25 4.87 -6.16 -1.31
C CYS A 25 3.66 -5.82 -0.47
N THR A 26 2.94 -6.85 -0.05
CA THR A 26 1.79 -6.65 0.82
C THR A 26 1.91 -7.59 2.01
N VAL A 27 1.40 -7.15 3.16
CA VAL A 27 1.45 -7.92 4.40
C VAL A 27 0.12 -7.76 5.12
N ASN A 28 -0.48 -8.87 5.52
CA ASN A 28 -1.63 -8.83 6.40
C ASN A 28 -1.14 -8.55 7.82
N PHE A 29 -1.76 -7.58 8.46
CA PHE A 29 -1.37 -7.16 9.79
C PHE A 29 -2.63 -6.91 10.60
N GLY A 30 -3.16 -7.97 11.22
CA GLY A 30 -4.41 -7.88 11.95
C GLY A 30 -5.56 -7.55 11.02
N SER A 31 -6.25 -6.47 11.30
CA SER A 31 -7.39 -6.04 10.49
C SER A 31 -6.94 -5.15 9.34
N LYS A 32 -5.63 -5.04 9.10
CA LYS A 32 -5.09 -4.13 8.10
C LYS A 32 -4.27 -4.89 7.09
N VAL A 33 -4.11 -4.29 5.92
CA VAL A 33 -3.21 -4.78 4.89
C VAL A 33 -2.24 -3.66 4.59
N LEU A 34 -0.95 -3.94 4.76
CA LEU A 34 0.10 -2.96 4.54
C LEU A 34 0.68 -3.16 3.15
N LEU A 35 0.99 -2.08 2.49
CA LEU A 35 1.53 -2.11 1.13
C LEU A 35 2.81 -1.32 1.06
N ALA A 36 3.82 -1.88 0.40
CA ALA A 36 5.02 -1.16 0.01
C ALA A 36 5.07 -1.15 -1.51
N GLY A 37 4.91 0.02 -2.08
CA GLY A 37 4.95 0.18 -3.53
C GLY A 37 6.27 0.77 -3.96
N TYR A 38 6.69 0.45 -5.18
CA TYR A 38 8.01 0.83 -5.67
C TYR A 38 7.87 1.78 -6.86
N TYR A 39 8.65 2.85 -6.84
CA TYR A 39 8.71 3.77 -7.96
C TYR A 39 9.81 3.32 -8.92
N TYR A 40 9.42 3.06 -10.17
CA TYR A 40 10.39 2.61 -11.18
C TYR A 40 11.14 3.74 -11.82
N SER A 41 10.50 4.90 -11.94
CA SER A 41 11.07 5.97 -12.73
C SER A 41 10.64 7.30 -12.17
N GLY A 42 11.15 8.36 -12.77
CA GLY A 42 10.79 9.67 -12.35
C GLY A 42 11.70 10.15 -11.23
N ARG A 43 11.27 11.23 -10.60
CA ARG A 43 12.08 11.87 -9.58
C ARG A 43 12.37 10.97 -8.39
N ASN A 44 11.43 10.09 -8.08
CA ASN A 44 11.53 9.23 -6.91
C ASN A 44 11.95 7.82 -7.26
N ALA A 45 12.59 7.62 -8.42
CA ALA A 45 13.00 6.29 -8.84
C ALA A 45 13.83 5.62 -7.77
N ASN A 46 13.62 4.32 -7.61
CA ASN A 46 14.35 3.49 -6.65
C ASN A 46 13.98 3.78 -5.20
N THR A 47 12.81 4.32 -4.97
CA THR A 47 12.31 4.49 -3.61
C THR A 47 10.98 3.79 -3.47
N TYR A 48 10.53 3.67 -2.23
CA TYR A 48 9.28 2.99 -1.91
C TYR A 48 8.33 3.95 -1.22
N PHE A 49 7.03 3.69 -1.35
CA PHE A 49 6.04 4.40 -0.55
C PHE A 49 5.22 3.36 0.22
N GLY A 50 4.59 3.79 1.31
CA GLY A 50 3.75 2.93 2.11
C GLY A 50 2.29 3.28 1.97
N ALA A 51 1.44 2.29 2.10
CA ALA A 51 -0.01 2.51 2.12
C ALA A 51 -0.64 1.53 3.08
N VAL A 52 -1.78 1.90 3.62
CA VAL A 52 -2.52 1.07 4.56
C VAL A 52 -3.94 0.91 4.07
N TYR A 53 -4.38 -0.33 4.03
CA TYR A 53 -5.78 -0.68 3.77
C TYR A 53 -6.36 -1.32 5.01
N GLU A 54 -7.66 -1.22 5.17
CA GLU A 54 -8.35 -1.90 6.26
C GLU A 54 -9.50 -2.72 5.69
N TYR A 55 -9.71 -3.89 6.29
CA TYR A 55 -10.83 -4.73 5.89
C TYR A 55 -12.13 -4.02 6.22
N THR A 56 -13.06 -4.07 5.28
CA THR A 56 -14.38 -3.45 5.47
C THR A 56 -15.37 -4.41 6.09
N THR A 57 -15.00 -5.69 6.17
CA THR A 57 -15.86 -6.73 6.75
C THR A 57 -15.05 -7.52 7.75
N ALA A 58 -15.73 -8.43 8.45
CA ALA A 58 -15.05 -9.31 9.38
C ALA A 58 -14.25 -10.41 8.69
N ASP A 59 -14.41 -10.57 7.39
CA ASP A 59 -13.73 -11.61 6.64
C ASP A 59 -12.34 -11.13 6.24
N HIS A 60 -11.34 -11.51 6.99
CA HIS A 60 -9.96 -11.05 6.78
C HIS A 60 -9.19 -12.07 5.93
N THR A 61 -9.70 -12.39 4.77
CA THR A 61 -9.05 -13.33 3.86
C THR A 61 -8.48 -12.57 2.67
N CYS A 62 -7.72 -13.27 1.85
CA CYS A 62 -7.13 -12.62 0.68
C CYS A 62 -8.17 -12.20 -0.35
N GLU A 63 -9.40 -12.66 -0.19
CA GLU A 63 -10.50 -12.24 -1.06
C GLU A 63 -11.42 -11.24 -0.38
N GLY A 64 -11.13 -10.87 0.85
CA GLY A 64 -11.95 -9.92 1.57
C GLY A 64 -11.79 -8.52 1.02
N GLU A 65 -12.84 -7.73 1.14
CA GLU A 65 -12.78 -6.35 0.65
C GLU A 65 -11.97 -5.48 1.62
N ILE A 66 -11.09 -4.67 1.05
CA ILE A 66 -10.30 -3.73 1.84
C ILE A 66 -10.43 -2.34 1.23
N ARG A 67 -10.26 -1.34 2.08
CA ARG A 67 -10.39 0.06 1.68
C ARG A 67 -9.13 0.81 2.07
N LEU A 68 -8.67 1.67 1.18
CA LEU A 68 -7.47 2.49 1.41
C LEU A 68 -7.75 3.51 2.50
N THR A 69 -6.87 3.54 3.51
CA THR A 69 -7.04 4.47 4.63
C THR A 69 -5.90 5.46 4.76
N ALA A 70 -4.71 5.14 4.26
CA ALA A 70 -3.57 6.05 4.39
C ALA A 70 -2.53 5.75 3.33
N VAL A 71 -1.86 6.80 2.88
CA VAL A 71 -0.73 6.68 1.95
C VAL A 71 0.36 7.59 2.50
N SER A 72 1.59 7.11 2.50
CA SER A 72 2.71 7.91 3.02
C SER A 72 3.01 9.06 2.08
N GLU A 73 3.37 10.20 2.67
CA GLU A 73 3.92 11.30 1.90
C GLU A 73 5.43 11.18 1.82
N GLU A 74 5.99 10.30 2.64
CA GLU A 74 7.42 10.09 2.69
C GLU A 74 7.84 9.00 1.74
N MET A 75 9.10 9.06 1.31
CA MET A 75 9.71 8.02 0.50
C MET A 75 10.67 7.25 1.38
N PHE A 76 10.77 5.95 1.12
CA PHE A 76 11.60 5.06 1.92
C PHE A 76 12.62 4.37 1.03
N GLU A 77 13.73 3.98 1.64
CA GLU A 77 14.81 3.33 0.88
C GLU A 77 14.53 1.88 0.58
N ASP A 78 13.67 1.24 1.38
CA ASP A 78 13.38 -0.16 1.17
C ASP A 78 11.94 -0.44 1.61
N ASN A 79 11.47 -1.63 1.24
CA ASN A 79 10.09 -2.00 1.55
C ASN A 79 9.87 -2.22 3.04
N GLY A 80 10.91 -2.62 3.77
CA GLY A 80 10.78 -2.82 5.20
C GLY A 80 10.41 -1.55 5.93
N HIS A 81 11.05 -0.44 5.57
CA HIS A 81 10.73 0.85 6.17
C HIS A 81 9.33 1.32 5.79
N ALA A 82 8.94 1.08 4.54
CA ALA A 82 7.59 1.45 4.11
C ALA A 82 6.54 0.66 4.86
N LEU A 83 6.77 -0.64 5.07
CA LEU A 83 5.84 -1.46 5.82
C LEU A 83 5.80 -1.05 7.29
N ALA A 84 6.96 -0.72 7.87
CA ALA A 84 7.01 -0.28 9.26
C ALA A 84 6.21 1.00 9.46
N TRP A 85 6.26 1.91 8.48
CA TRP A 85 5.45 3.10 8.53
C TRP A 85 3.97 2.74 8.63
N GLY A 86 3.55 1.76 7.84
CA GLY A 86 2.15 1.34 7.85
C GLY A 86 1.75 0.70 9.17
N MET A 87 2.68 -0.05 9.79
CA MET A 87 2.36 -0.70 11.05
C MET A 87 2.08 0.31 12.16
N ALA A 88 2.61 1.52 12.04
CA ALA A 88 2.40 2.55 13.04
C ALA A 88 1.09 3.30 12.85
N LYS A 89 0.37 3.02 11.79
CA LYS A 89 -0.90 3.68 11.53
C LYS A 89 -2.04 2.83 12.05
#